data_8ab0a351b5f50f148f80dc6abaf4cd42
#
_entry.id   8ab0a351b5f50f148f80dc6abaf4cd42
#
_cell.length_a   1.000
_cell.length_b   1.000
_cell.length_c   1.000
_cell.angle_alpha   90.00
_cell.angle_beta   90.00
_cell.angle_gamma   90.00
#
_symmetry.space_group_name_H-M   'P 1'
#
loop_
_entity.id
_entity.type
_entity.pdbx_description
1 polymer ?
#
loop_
_entity_poly.entity_id
_entity_poly.type
_entity_poly.pdbx_seq_one_letter_code
_entity_poly.pdbx_strand_id
1 'polypeptide(L)'
;MTAARDVLVVEDDADLAALVAMILDDAGFTVRSASDGRQALARVAERMPGLILLDMRMPVMNGWEFAREFQARHGRAAPIVVVTAAENARLRAEEIGADGWLEKPFELEDVVAVADRFAGRGAPGQADARRA
;
A
#
# COMPACT_ATOMS: atom_id res chain seq x y z
N MET A 1 -2.34 14.78 -9.17
CA MET A 1 -2.36 14.05 -10.19
C MET A 1 -1.48 12.91 -10.15
N THR A 2 -0.22 13.05 -10.17
CA THR A 2 0.66 11.93 -10.18
C THR A 2 0.64 11.15 -8.88
N ALA A 3 0.35 11.80 -7.77
CA ALA A 3 0.31 11.13 -6.49
C ALA A 3 -0.73 10.03 -6.44
N ALA A 4 -1.83 10.19 -7.18
CA ALA A 4 -2.91 9.21 -7.15
C ALA A 4 -2.46 7.85 -7.69
N ARG A 5 -1.54 7.85 -8.64
CA ARG A 5 -1.05 6.59 -9.20
C ARG A 5 0.30 6.19 -8.62
N ASP A 6 0.71 6.81 -7.55
CA ASP A 6 1.97 6.53 -6.87
C ASP A 6 1.69 5.53 -5.75
N VAL A 7 2.28 4.35 -5.85
CA VAL A 7 2.08 3.29 -4.88
C VAL A 7 3.38 3.05 -4.12
N LEU A 8 3.29 3.05 -2.80
CA LEU A 8 4.42 2.71 -1.96
C LEU A 8 4.27 1.26 -1.51
N VAL A 9 5.22 0.43 -1.87
CA VAL A 9 5.22 -0.99 -1.49
C VAL A 9 6.16 -1.16 -0.32
N VAL A 10 5.62 -1.52 0.84
CA VAL A 10 6.39 -1.71 2.07
C VAL A 10 6.49 -3.20 2.34
N GLU A 11 7.63 -3.78 2.01
CA GLU A 11 7.81 -5.22 2.03
C GLU A 11 9.30 -5.55 2.21
N ASP A 12 9.62 -6.37 3.20
CA ASP A 12 11.01 -6.71 3.46
C ASP A 12 11.56 -7.83 2.55
N ASP A 13 10.69 -8.61 1.94
CA ASP A 13 11.11 -9.61 0.97
C ASP A 13 11.40 -8.90 -0.35
N ALA A 14 12.68 -8.76 -0.68
CA ALA A 14 13.09 -7.97 -1.85
C ALA A 14 12.54 -8.56 -3.16
N ASP A 15 12.48 -9.88 -3.25
CA ASP A 15 11.98 -10.51 -4.49
C ASP A 15 10.49 -10.24 -4.67
N LEU A 16 9.74 -10.34 -3.59
CA LEU A 16 8.32 -10.07 -3.66
C LEU A 16 8.06 -8.59 -3.94
N ALA A 17 8.80 -7.71 -3.30
CA ALA A 17 8.67 -6.27 -3.55
C ALA A 17 8.93 -5.95 -5.02
N ALA A 18 9.98 -6.56 -5.59
CA ALA A 18 10.31 -6.35 -7.00
C ALA A 18 9.21 -6.87 -7.92
N LEU A 19 8.65 -8.02 -7.59
CA LEU A 19 7.58 -8.59 -8.39
C LEU A 19 6.35 -7.70 -8.38
N VAL A 20 5.95 -7.24 -7.21
CA VAL A 20 4.79 -6.36 -7.08
C VAL A 20 5.04 -5.06 -7.84
N ALA A 21 6.25 -4.50 -7.71
CA ALA A 21 6.60 -3.27 -8.41
C ALA A 21 6.51 -3.44 -9.92
N MET A 22 6.97 -4.58 -10.44
CA MET A 22 6.92 -4.84 -11.87
C MET A 22 5.49 -4.95 -12.36
N ILE A 23 4.66 -5.67 -11.61
CA ILE A 23 3.25 -5.84 -11.96
C ILE A 23 2.55 -4.48 -12.04
N LEU A 24 2.77 -3.65 -11.04
CA LEU A 24 2.11 -2.35 -10.98
C LEU A 24 2.67 -1.37 -12.00
N ASP A 25 3.97 -1.43 -12.24
CA ASP A 25 4.59 -0.58 -13.26
C ASP A 25 4.00 -0.90 -14.63
N ASP A 26 3.83 -2.19 -14.94
CA ASP A 26 3.22 -2.61 -16.20
C ASP A 26 1.78 -2.14 -16.32
N ALA A 27 1.10 -1.99 -15.19
CA ALA A 27 -0.28 -1.53 -15.18
C ALA A 27 -0.40 -0.01 -15.19
N GLY A 28 0.71 0.70 -15.25
CA GLY A 28 0.69 2.16 -15.38
C GLY A 28 0.83 2.93 -14.08
N PHE A 29 1.22 2.27 -12.99
CA PHE A 29 1.43 2.95 -11.72
C PHE A 29 2.89 3.31 -11.55
N THR A 30 3.15 4.34 -10.76
CA THR A 30 4.50 4.69 -10.33
C THR A 30 4.73 4.01 -8.99
N VAL A 31 5.82 3.27 -8.84
CA VAL A 31 6.04 2.47 -7.64
C VAL A 31 7.33 2.86 -6.95
N ARG A 32 7.24 3.04 -5.65
CA ARG A 32 8.41 3.19 -4.80
C ARG A 32 8.36 2.08 -3.76
N SER A 33 9.51 1.70 -3.24
CA SER A 33 9.60 0.59 -2.29
C SER A 33 10.27 1.02 -1.00
N ALA A 34 9.93 0.32 0.07
CA ALA A 34 10.58 0.44 1.36
C ALA A 34 10.67 -0.96 1.95
N SER A 35 11.76 -1.27 2.61
CA SER A 35 11.96 -2.62 3.13
C SER A 35 11.57 -2.76 4.60
N ASP A 36 11.22 -1.66 5.26
CA ASP A 36 10.71 -1.68 6.62
C ASP A 36 9.92 -0.40 6.86
N GLY A 37 9.33 -0.31 8.05
CA GLY A 37 8.48 0.83 8.38
C GLY A 37 9.23 2.16 8.46
N ARG A 38 10.50 2.13 8.87
CA ARG A 38 11.27 3.37 8.94
C ARG A 38 11.54 3.94 7.57
N GLN A 39 11.94 3.06 6.64
CA GLN A 39 12.13 3.50 5.27
C GLN A 39 10.83 4.00 4.67
N ALA A 40 9.73 3.33 5.03
CA ALA A 40 8.42 3.74 4.53
C ALA A 40 8.07 5.15 4.99
N LEU A 41 8.34 5.48 6.25
CA LEU A 41 8.08 6.82 6.74
C LEU A 41 8.93 7.86 6.00
N ALA A 42 10.17 7.52 5.68
CA ALA A 42 11.02 8.42 4.91
C ALA A 42 10.49 8.63 3.50
N ARG A 43 10.00 7.57 2.87
CA ARG A 43 9.42 7.69 1.53
C ARG A 43 8.17 8.55 1.53
N VAL A 44 7.33 8.39 2.54
CA VAL A 44 6.12 9.19 2.69
C VAL A 44 6.47 10.67 2.86
N ALA A 45 7.53 10.94 3.63
CA ALA A 45 7.96 12.32 3.86
C ALA A 45 8.46 12.98 2.58
N GLU A 46 9.04 12.20 1.66
CA GLU A 46 9.48 12.72 0.37
C GLU A 46 8.29 13.10 -0.50
N ARG A 47 7.30 12.23 -0.53
CA ARG A 47 6.10 12.45 -1.32
C ARG A 47 5.02 11.49 -0.84
N MET A 48 3.84 12.03 -0.55
CA MET A 48 2.71 11.20 -0.09
C MET A 48 2.23 10.32 -1.25
N PRO A 49 2.19 9.01 -1.06
CA PRO A 49 1.71 8.13 -2.13
C PRO A 49 0.19 8.16 -2.22
N GLY A 50 -0.32 7.65 -3.32
CA GLY A 50 -1.76 7.46 -3.48
C GLY A 50 -2.27 6.19 -2.82
N LEU A 51 -1.36 5.28 -2.49
CA LEU A 51 -1.70 4.02 -1.84
C LEU A 51 -0.46 3.45 -1.18
N ILE A 52 -0.63 2.86 0.00
CA ILE A 52 0.43 2.15 0.69
C ILE A 52 0.03 0.68 0.78
N LEU A 53 0.85 -0.19 0.19
CA LEU A 53 0.70 -1.64 0.36
C LEU A 53 1.66 -2.04 1.47
N LEU A 54 1.13 -2.55 2.56
CA LEU A 54 1.88 -2.70 3.80
C LEU A 54 1.93 -4.12 4.29
N ASP A 55 3.12 -4.70 4.35
CA ASP A 55 3.32 -5.96 5.02
C ASP A 55 3.40 -5.69 6.53
N MET A 56 2.91 -6.62 7.32
CA MET A 56 2.86 -6.43 8.77
C MET A 56 4.12 -6.91 9.47
N ARG A 57 4.76 -7.95 8.96
CA ARG A 57 5.92 -8.53 9.63
C ARG A 57 7.21 -8.14 8.93
N MET A 58 7.88 -7.15 9.50
CA MET A 58 9.12 -6.62 8.94
C MET A 58 10.08 -6.32 10.09
N PRO A 59 11.38 -6.36 9.82
CA PRO A 59 12.37 -5.98 10.84
C PRO A 59 12.39 -4.47 11.06
N VAL A 60 13.07 -4.02 12.07
CA VAL A 60 13.31 -2.62 12.41
C VAL A 60 12.04 -1.92 12.87
N MET A 61 11.07 -1.77 11.97
CA MET A 61 9.76 -1.21 12.30
C MET A 61 8.73 -2.00 11.52
N ASN A 62 7.84 -2.69 12.23
CA ASN A 62 6.83 -3.53 11.60
C ASN A 62 5.62 -2.72 11.14
N GLY A 63 4.65 -3.42 10.55
CA GLY A 63 3.48 -2.74 9.98
C GLY A 63 2.61 -2.05 11.02
N TRP A 64 2.44 -2.65 12.19
CA TRP A 64 1.68 -2.02 13.26
C TRP A 64 2.32 -0.71 13.69
N GLU A 65 3.63 -0.73 13.89
CA GLU A 65 4.39 0.45 14.30
C GLU A 65 4.34 1.52 13.22
N PHE A 66 4.53 1.11 11.97
CA PHE A 66 4.46 2.06 10.87
C PHE A 66 3.10 2.74 10.82
N ALA A 67 2.02 1.93 10.89
CA ALA A 67 0.66 2.48 10.80
C ALA A 67 0.40 3.49 11.91
N ARG A 68 0.86 3.19 13.12
CA ARG A 68 0.69 4.11 14.24
C ARG A 68 1.41 5.42 14.01
N GLU A 69 2.68 5.34 13.57
CA GLU A 69 3.46 6.54 13.30
C GLU A 69 2.89 7.33 12.13
N PHE A 70 2.48 6.63 11.08
CA PHE A 70 1.92 7.28 9.91
C PHE A 70 0.66 8.05 10.29
N GLN A 71 -0.22 7.41 11.03
CA GLN A 71 -1.49 8.04 11.40
C GLN A 71 -1.27 9.21 12.35
N ALA A 72 -0.28 9.11 13.25
CA ALA A 72 0.04 10.19 14.16
C ALA A 72 0.53 11.42 13.42
N ARG A 73 1.30 11.21 12.34
CA ARG A 73 1.90 12.32 11.60
C ARG A 73 1.02 12.83 10.46
N HIS A 74 0.27 11.95 9.84
CA HIS A 74 -0.41 12.26 8.58
C HIS A 74 -1.89 11.95 8.58
N GLY A 75 -2.41 11.38 9.63
CA GLY A 75 -3.81 11.00 9.68
C GLY A 75 -4.15 9.97 8.60
N ARG A 76 -5.14 10.26 7.82
CA ARG A 76 -5.56 9.36 6.74
C ARG A 76 -5.20 9.93 5.37
N ALA A 77 -4.02 10.47 5.26
CA ALA A 77 -3.61 11.15 4.03
C ALA A 77 -3.47 10.21 2.83
N ALA A 78 -3.27 8.91 3.07
CA ALA A 78 -3.22 7.92 2.00
C ALA A 78 -3.90 6.64 2.49
N PRO A 79 -4.57 5.91 1.60
CA PRO A 79 -5.13 4.61 1.97
C PRO A 79 -4.04 3.60 2.22
N ILE A 80 -4.29 2.69 3.16
CA ILE A 80 -3.38 1.61 3.49
C ILE A 80 -4.11 0.30 3.23
N VAL A 81 -3.47 -0.59 2.46
CA VAL A 81 -3.97 -1.95 2.24
C VAL A 81 -2.92 -2.90 2.78
N VAL A 82 -3.32 -3.73 3.72
CA VAL A 82 -2.44 -4.72 4.34
C VAL A 82 -2.21 -5.86 3.36
N VAL A 83 -0.94 -6.24 3.15
CA VAL A 83 -0.59 -7.36 2.28
C VAL A 83 0.28 -8.29 3.12
N THR A 84 -0.29 -9.38 3.62
CA THR A 84 0.44 -10.17 4.59
C THR A 84 0.08 -11.65 4.50
N ALA A 85 1.06 -12.49 4.84
CA ALA A 85 0.84 -13.92 5.01
C ALA A 85 0.42 -14.23 6.44
N ALA A 86 0.38 -13.23 7.29
CA ALA A 86 -0.03 -13.41 8.66
C ALA A 86 -1.45 -13.95 8.68
N GLU A 87 -1.68 -14.84 9.62
CA GLU A 87 -2.98 -15.43 9.78
C GLU A 87 -4.03 -14.32 9.91
N ASN A 88 -5.10 -14.44 9.16
CA ASN A 88 -6.21 -13.50 9.23
C ASN A 88 -5.81 -12.08 8.85
N ALA A 89 -5.49 -11.89 7.57
CA ALA A 89 -5.10 -10.58 7.05
C ALA A 89 -6.16 -9.53 7.32
N ARG A 90 -7.44 -9.92 7.28
CA ARG A 90 -8.53 -8.99 7.57
C ARG A 90 -8.43 -8.44 8.99
N LEU A 91 -8.13 -9.32 9.95
CA LEU A 91 -8.00 -8.88 11.33
C LEU A 91 -6.82 -7.94 11.49
N ARG A 92 -5.70 -8.22 10.81
CA ARG A 92 -4.55 -7.31 10.86
C ARG A 92 -4.93 -5.95 10.34
N ALA A 93 -5.71 -5.91 9.24
CA ALA A 93 -6.17 -4.65 8.68
C ALA A 93 -7.06 -3.90 9.68
N GLU A 94 -7.95 -4.61 10.34
CA GLU A 94 -8.84 -3.98 11.32
C GLU A 94 -8.06 -3.41 12.49
N GLU A 95 -7.00 -4.08 12.91
CA GLU A 95 -6.20 -3.64 14.04
C GLU A 95 -5.58 -2.26 13.81
N ILE A 96 -5.23 -1.96 12.58
CA ILE A 96 -4.59 -0.67 12.28
C ILE A 96 -5.54 0.32 11.58
N GLY A 97 -6.78 -0.06 11.40
CA GLY A 97 -7.72 0.80 10.70
C GLY A 97 -7.40 0.96 9.23
N ALA A 98 -6.87 -0.08 8.59
CA ALA A 98 -6.53 -0.05 7.18
C ALA A 98 -7.79 -0.04 6.33
N ASP A 99 -7.63 0.37 5.07
CA ASP A 99 -8.74 0.49 4.14
C ASP A 99 -9.07 -0.83 3.43
N GLY A 100 -8.15 -1.77 3.45
CA GLY A 100 -8.38 -3.07 2.85
C GLY A 100 -7.26 -4.03 3.17
N TRP A 101 -7.34 -5.22 2.62
CA TRP A 101 -6.32 -6.23 2.85
C TRP A 101 -6.20 -7.14 1.64
N LEU A 102 -5.02 -7.78 1.52
CA LEU A 102 -4.73 -8.75 0.48
C LEU A 102 -3.89 -9.85 1.12
N GLU A 103 -4.36 -11.08 1.04
CA GLU A 103 -3.72 -12.20 1.70
C GLU A 103 -2.69 -12.87 0.80
N LYS A 104 -1.50 -13.14 1.33
CA LYS A 104 -0.50 -13.90 0.58
C LYS A 104 -0.78 -15.39 0.72
N PRO A 105 -0.60 -16.19 -0.32
CA PRO A 105 -0.21 -15.76 -1.68
C PRO A 105 -1.40 -15.17 -2.42
N PHE A 106 -1.12 -14.22 -3.29
CA PHE A 106 -2.17 -13.55 -4.05
C PHE A 106 -1.91 -13.72 -5.55
N GLU A 107 -2.94 -13.47 -6.34
CA GLU A 107 -2.82 -13.48 -7.80
C GLU A 107 -2.39 -12.11 -8.29
N LEU A 108 -1.76 -12.07 -9.45
CA LEU A 108 -1.33 -10.81 -10.04
C LEU A 108 -2.50 -9.85 -10.23
N GLU A 109 -3.63 -10.39 -10.66
CA GLU A 109 -4.84 -9.59 -10.88
C GLU A 109 -5.32 -8.95 -9.59
N ASP A 110 -5.12 -9.61 -8.45
CA ASP A 110 -5.56 -9.08 -7.17
C ASP A 110 -4.78 -7.82 -6.82
N VAL A 111 -3.48 -7.81 -7.11
CA VAL A 111 -2.64 -6.66 -6.81
C VAL A 111 -3.08 -5.46 -7.67
N VAL A 112 -3.30 -5.70 -8.95
CA VAL A 112 -3.73 -4.64 -9.87
C VAL A 112 -5.11 -4.12 -9.47
N ALA A 113 -6.02 -5.04 -9.11
CA ALA A 113 -7.38 -4.65 -8.73
C ALA A 113 -7.36 -3.76 -7.48
N VAL A 114 -6.53 -4.09 -6.51
CA VAL A 114 -6.40 -3.29 -5.30
C VAL A 114 -5.84 -1.92 -5.64
N ALA A 115 -4.80 -1.86 -6.47
CA ALA A 115 -4.21 -0.60 -6.85
C ALA A 115 -5.19 0.27 -7.63
N ASP A 116 -5.94 -0.34 -8.53
CA ASP A 116 -6.97 0.38 -9.28
C ASP A 116 -8.02 0.95 -8.35
N ARG A 117 -8.43 0.17 -7.37
CA ARG A 117 -9.47 0.59 -6.46
C ARG A 117 -9.06 1.77 -5.60
N PHE A 118 -7.82 1.77 -5.11
CA PHE A 118 -7.38 2.77 -4.14
C PHE A 118 -6.50 3.85 -4.72
N ALA A 119 -5.76 3.58 -5.77
CA ALA A 119 -4.80 4.53 -6.33
C ALA A 119 -4.98 4.79 -7.82
N GLY A 120 -5.93 4.13 -8.47
CA GLY A 120 -6.10 4.25 -9.90
C GLY A 120 -7.05 5.34 -10.32
N ARG A 121 -7.58 6.07 -9.36
CA ARG A 121 -8.63 7.02 -9.64
C ARG A 121 -8.13 8.37 -10.03
N GLY A 122 -7.31 8.66 -10.75
CA GLY A 122 -6.75 9.93 -11.09
C GLY A 122 -7.66 11.10 -10.78
N ALA A 123 -8.72 11.26 -11.54
CA ALA A 123 -9.63 12.38 -11.33
C ALA A 123 -10.74 11.98 -10.38
N PRO A 124 -11.07 12.84 -9.43
CA PRO A 124 -12.13 12.54 -8.47
C PRO A 124 -13.47 12.20 -9.11
N GLY A 125 -13.87 12.95 -10.12
CA GLY A 125 -15.13 12.68 -10.78
C GLY A 125 -15.17 11.33 -11.44
N GLN A 126 -14.06 10.93 -11.99
CA GLN A 126 -13.94 9.66 -12.63
C GLN A 126 -14.08 8.52 -11.62
N ALA A 127 -13.48 8.68 -10.46
CA ALA A 127 -13.57 7.68 -9.43
C ALA A 127 -15.02 7.48 -8.99
N ASP A 128 -15.72 8.57 -8.81
CA ASP A 128 -17.12 8.51 -8.39
C ASP A 128 -17.96 7.82 -9.43
N ALA A 129 -17.79 8.19 -10.66
CA ALA A 129 -18.55 7.58 -11.75
C ALA A 129 -18.32 6.09 -11.80
N ARG A 130 -17.12 5.67 -11.58
CA ARG A 130 -16.79 4.27 -11.66
C ARG A 130 -17.46 3.47 -10.57
N ARG A 131 -17.62 4.06 -9.41
CA ARG A 131 -18.24 3.35 -8.32
C ARG A 131 -19.73 3.40 -8.34
N ALA A 132 -20.24 4.34 -9.03
CA ALA A 132 -21.68 4.40 -9.19
C ALA A 132 -22.14 3.26 -10.02
#